data_3ee2599c2944de68c2019922b12b47d3
#
_entry.id   3ee2599c2944de68c2019922b12b47d3
#
_cell.length_a   1.000
_cell.length_b   1.000
_cell.length_c   1.000
_cell.angle_alpha   90.00
_cell.angle_beta   90.00
_cell.angle_gamma   90.00
#
_symmetry.space_group_name_H-M   'P 1'
#
loop_
_entity.id
_entity.type
_entity.pdbx_description
1 polymer ?
#
loop_
_entity_poly.entity_id
_entity_poly.type
_entity_poly.pdbx_seq_one_letter_code
_entity_poly.pdbx_strand_id
1 'polypeptide(L)'
;YKPPKSAGKPEKRPVVVGFGPGGMFAALILALAGWKPLVLERGEDAESRHEKVEKFFQTGELDTKSNVQFGEGGAGTFSDGKLNTGVNNPRIGWILEQFVAAGAREDILYDAKPHVGTDVLLTVVQNLRKRIISLGGEVRFNTQVTGLCTENGRLIGLKIADGTVIPCDRAVLAIGHSARDTFEMLDASGVPMEPK
;
A
#
# COMPACT_ATOMS: atom_id res chain seq x y z
N TYR A 1 20.83 1.69 -4.39
CA TYR A 1 19.81 2.70 -4.74
C TYR A 1 19.63 3.67 -3.57
N LYS A 2 19.51 4.96 -3.89
CA LYS A 2 19.15 6.00 -2.91
C LYS A 2 17.83 6.62 -3.35
N PRO A 3 16.81 6.68 -2.48
CA PRO A 3 15.58 7.39 -2.81
C PRO A 3 15.86 8.84 -3.22
N PRO A 4 15.14 9.38 -4.21
CA PRO A 4 15.33 10.75 -4.63
C PRO A 4 15.02 11.72 -3.49
N LYS A 5 15.82 12.76 -3.35
CA LYS A 5 15.48 13.87 -2.46
C LYS A 5 14.37 14.69 -3.10
N SER A 6 13.45 15.19 -2.29
CA SER A 6 12.37 16.03 -2.80
C SER A 6 12.92 17.32 -3.44
N ALA A 7 12.38 17.69 -4.60
CA ALA A 7 12.66 18.96 -5.26
C ALA A 7 11.82 20.13 -4.69
N GLY A 8 11.02 19.92 -3.66
CA GLY A 8 10.16 20.93 -3.02
C GLY A 8 9.05 20.27 -2.19
N LYS A 9 8.27 21.07 -1.48
CA LYS A 9 7.07 20.60 -0.77
C LYS A 9 5.87 20.68 -1.73
N PRO A 10 5.03 19.63 -1.79
CA PRO A 10 3.76 19.74 -2.51
C PRO A 10 2.82 20.73 -1.82
N GLU A 11 2.00 21.46 -2.58
CA GLU A 11 0.98 22.35 -2.03
C GLU A 11 -0.05 21.58 -1.23
N LYS A 12 -0.47 20.43 -1.76
CA LYS A 12 -1.38 19.51 -1.07
C LYS A 12 -0.64 18.22 -0.72
N ARG A 13 -1.10 17.60 0.34
CA ARG A 13 -0.60 16.32 0.81
C ARG A 13 -0.84 15.23 -0.25
N PRO A 14 0.19 14.50 -0.71
CA PRO A 14 -0.02 13.42 -1.66
C PRO A 14 -0.80 12.28 -1.00
N VAL A 15 -1.70 11.65 -1.76
CA VAL A 15 -2.49 10.53 -1.29
C VAL A 15 -1.98 9.24 -1.94
N VAL A 16 -1.89 8.17 -1.16
CA VAL A 16 -1.60 6.81 -1.63
C VAL A 16 -2.84 5.97 -1.39
N VAL A 17 -3.39 5.37 -2.45
CA VAL A 17 -4.57 4.53 -2.40
C VAL A 17 -4.15 3.06 -2.44
N GLY A 18 -4.43 2.35 -1.36
CA GLY A 18 -3.99 0.97 -1.11
C GLY A 18 -2.71 0.90 -0.29
N PHE A 19 -2.66 -0.04 0.65
CA PHE A 19 -1.53 -0.24 1.56
C PHE A 19 -0.94 -1.66 1.47
N GLY A 20 -0.99 -2.23 0.27
CA GLY A 20 -0.18 -3.38 -0.13
C GLY A 20 1.29 -2.98 -0.34
N PRO A 21 2.17 -3.89 -0.79
CA PRO A 21 3.62 -3.60 -0.95
C PRO A 21 3.91 -2.35 -1.78
N GLY A 22 3.22 -2.17 -2.91
CA GLY A 22 3.38 -0.99 -3.76
C GLY A 22 3.04 0.32 -3.04
N GLY A 23 1.92 0.36 -2.32
CA GLY A 23 1.49 1.53 -1.55
C GLY A 23 2.39 1.81 -0.35
N MET A 24 2.83 0.77 0.36
CA MET A 24 3.78 0.91 1.46
C MET A 24 5.08 1.58 1.04
N PHE A 25 5.71 1.08 -0.02
CA PHE A 25 6.96 1.64 -0.49
C PHE A 25 6.78 3.02 -1.13
N ALA A 26 5.67 3.28 -1.82
CA ALA A 26 5.34 4.62 -2.28
C ALA A 26 5.20 5.60 -1.10
N ALA A 27 4.44 5.24 -0.07
CA ALA A 27 4.27 6.04 1.12
C ALA A 27 5.59 6.25 1.88
N LEU A 28 6.42 5.20 2.01
CA LEU A 28 7.72 5.30 2.67
C LEU A 28 8.65 6.28 1.94
N ILE A 29 8.74 6.20 0.61
CA ILE A 29 9.57 7.10 -0.20
C ILE A 29 9.08 8.54 -0.07
N LEU A 30 7.77 8.78 -0.15
CA LEU A 30 7.18 10.10 0.03
C LEU A 30 7.45 10.66 1.45
N ALA A 31 7.33 9.81 2.48
CA ALA A 31 7.61 10.19 3.86
C ALA A 31 9.09 10.53 4.08
N LEU A 32 10.02 9.71 3.54
CA LEU A 32 11.46 9.98 3.55
C LEU A 32 11.82 11.28 2.82
N ALA A 33 11.07 11.65 1.78
CA ALA A 33 11.20 12.92 1.10
C ALA A 33 10.58 14.11 1.87
N GLY A 34 9.97 13.87 3.03
CA GLY A 34 9.34 14.90 3.87
C GLY A 34 7.95 15.35 3.39
N TRP A 35 7.31 14.59 2.50
CA TRP A 35 6.02 14.97 1.89
C TRP A 35 4.79 14.58 2.72
N LYS A 36 4.96 13.86 3.80
CA LYS A 36 3.90 13.48 4.76
C LYS A 36 2.67 12.86 4.07
N PRO A 37 2.77 11.74 3.37
CA PRO A 37 1.68 11.16 2.60
C PRO A 37 0.49 10.79 3.48
N LEU A 38 -0.71 10.84 2.91
CA LEU A 38 -1.91 10.21 3.47
C LEU A 38 -2.15 8.90 2.71
N VAL A 39 -2.18 7.80 3.43
CA VAL A 39 -2.52 6.48 2.88
C VAL A 39 -3.97 6.15 3.20
N LEU A 40 -4.71 5.70 2.19
CA LEU A 40 -6.09 5.25 2.31
C LEU A 40 -6.14 3.76 1.96
N GLU A 41 -6.44 2.91 2.95
CA GLU A 41 -6.59 1.47 2.78
C GLU A 41 -8.06 1.09 3.03
N ARG A 42 -8.64 0.32 2.08
CA ARG A 42 -10.05 -0.11 2.21
C ARG A 42 -10.28 -1.11 3.33
N GLY A 43 -9.30 -1.99 3.54
CA GLY A 43 -9.35 -3.02 4.58
C GLY A 43 -8.79 -2.53 5.92
N GLU A 44 -8.61 -3.48 6.80
CA GLU A 44 -8.14 -3.24 8.16
C GLU A 44 -6.62 -3.29 8.28
N ASP A 45 -6.13 -2.90 9.46
CA ASP A 45 -4.75 -3.15 9.87
C ASP A 45 -4.45 -4.65 9.95
N ALA A 46 -3.16 -4.97 9.99
CA ALA A 46 -2.69 -6.34 9.87
C ALA A 46 -3.18 -7.24 11.02
N GLU A 47 -3.34 -6.68 12.22
CA GLU A 47 -3.82 -7.39 13.40
C GLU A 47 -5.30 -7.78 13.24
N SER A 48 -6.17 -6.80 13.00
CA SER A 48 -7.62 -7.02 12.83
C SER A 48 -7.92 -7.89 11.60
N ARG A 49 -7.15 -7.70 10.55
CA ARG A 49 -7.26 -8.48 9.32
C ARG A 49 -6.92 -9.95 9.52
N HIS A 50 -5.93 -10.27 10.38
CA HIS A 50 -5.55 -11.64 10.68
C HIS A 50 -6.75 -12.44 11.21
N GLU A 51 -7.48 -11.89 12.18
CA GLU A 51 -8.67 -12.51 12.76
C GLU A 51 -9.75 -12.79 11.69
N LYS A 52 -9.97 -11.86 10.76
CA LYS A 52 -10.95 -12.05 9.67
C LYS A 52 -10.53 -13.12 8.67
N VAL A 53 -9.24 -13.21 8.36
CA VAL A 53 -8.71 -14.25 7.48
C VAL A 53 -8.82 -15.62 8.12
N GLU A 54 -8.51 -15.75 9.40
CA GLU A 54 -8.70 -17.00 10.15
C GLU A 54 -10.19 -17.42 10.18
N LYS A 55 -11.09 -16.47 10.48
CA LYS A 55 -12.53 -16.72 10.44
C LYS A 55 -12.99 -17.22 9.07
N PHE A 56 -12.51 -16.58 7.99
CA PHE A 56 -12.83 -17.01 6.63
C PHE A 56 -12.39 -18.45 6.36
N PHE A 57 -11.18 -18.84 6.75
CA PHE A 57 -10.71 -20.22 6.57
C PHE A 57 -11.49 -21.23 7.40
N GLN A 58 -12.04 -20.84 8.55
CA GLN A 58 -12.83 -21.72 9.40
C GLN A 58 -14.29 -21.83 8.96
N THR A 59 -14.89 -20.75 8.46
CA THR A 59 -16.35 -20.64 8.26
C THR A 59 -16.76 -20.46 6.81
N GLY A 60 -15.84 -20.07 5.91
CA GLY A 60 -16.14 -19.65 4.55
C GLY A 60 -16.77 -18.26 4.43
N GLU A 61 -16.96 -17.53 5.54
CA GLU A 61 -17.55 -16.18 5.53
C GLU A 61 -16.53 -15.14 5.06
N LEU A 62 -16.71 -14.63 3.85
CA LEU A 62 -15.82 -13.64 3.23
C LEU A 62 -16.24 -12.21 3.58
N ASP A 63 -15.34 -11.43 4.20
CA ASP A 63 -15.46 -9.97 4.24
C ASP A 63 -14.91 -9.40 2.92
N THR A 64 -15.75 -8.76 2.12
CA THR A 64 -15.37 -8.22 0.81
C THR A 64 -14.47 -6.99 0.88
N LYS A 65 -14.32 -6.37 2.04
CA LYS A 65 -13.50 -5.15 2.25
C LYS A 65 -12.17 -5.45 2.91
N SER A 66 -12.11 -6.46 3.79
CA SER A 66 -10.90 -6.85 4.52
C SER A 66 -10.76 -8.38 4.52
N ASN A 67 -9.78 -8.91 3.79
CA ASN A 67 -9.62 -10.34 3.55
C ASN A 67 -8.17 -10.66 3.13
N VAL A 68 -7.92 -11.83 2.51
CA VAL A 68 -6.60 -12.21 2.00
C VAL A 68 -6.06 -11.25 0.94
N GLN A 69 -6.92 -10.55 0.17
CA GLN A 69 -6.49 -9.63 -0.90
C GLN A 69 -6.36 -8.18 -0.43
N PHE A 70 -7.27 -7.73 0.44
CA PHE A 70 -7.38 -6.34 0.88
C PHE A 70 -7.04 -6.18 2.35
N GLY A 71 -6.47 -5.03 2.69
CA GLY A 71 -5.96 -4.66 3.99
C GLY A 71 -4.45 -4.45 4.02
N GLU A 72 -3.94 -4.07 5.17
CA GLU A 72 -2.52 -3.75 5.38
C GLU A 72 -1.59 -4.88 4.93
N GLY A 73 -0.57 -4.53 4.13
CA GLY A 73 0.40 -5.47 3.57
C GLY A 73 -0.08 -6.19 2.31
N GLY A 74 -1.36 -6.06 1.92
CA GLY A 74 -1.93 -6.67 0.74
C GLY A 74 -1.93 -8.21 0.79
N ALA A 75 -2.07 -8.86 -0.36
CA ALA A 75 -2.13 -10.33 -0.45
C ALA A 75 -0.86 -11.04 0.04
N GLY A 76 0.28 -10.34 0.03
CA GLY A 76 1.57 -10.89 0.47
C GLY A 76 1.63 -11.22 1.95
N THR A 77 0.89 -10.52 2.81
CA THR A 77 0.93 -10.69 4.27
C THR A 77 0.57 -12.10 4.74
N PHE A 78 -0.32 -12.76 4.01
CA PHE A 78 -0.77 -14.13 4.30
C PHE A 78 -0.21 -15.17 3.32
N SER A 79 0.86 -14.82 2.59
CA SER A 79 1.60 -15.74 1.74
C SER A 79 2.69 -16.47 2.54
N ASP A 80 3.39 -17.39 1.88
CA ASP A 80 4.55 -18.07 2.47
C ASP A 80 5.80 -17.18 2.65
N GLY A 81 5.70 -15.89 2.33
CA GLY A 81 6.77 -14.91 2.55
C GLY A 81 7.96 -15.00 1.60
N LYS A 82 7.83 -15.69 0.47
CA LYS A 82 8.87 -15.72 -0.56
C LYS A 82 9.02 -14.37 -1.24
N LEU A 83 10.26 -13.87 -1.30
CA LEU A 83 10.60 -12.58 -1.91
C LEU A 83 11.27 -12.79 -3.28
N ASN A 84 10.62 -13.57 -4.16
CA ASN A 84 11.15 -13.81 -5.50
C ASN A 84 10.70 -12.72 -6.47
N THR A 85 11.64 -12.27 -7.30
CA THR A 85 11.37 -11.34 -8.40
C THR A 85 11.99 -11.84 -9.70
N GLY A 86 11.26 -11.68 -10.81
CA GLY A 86 11.75 -12.00 -12.17
C GLY A 86 12.53 -10.87 -12.84
N VAL A 87 12.79 -9.75 -12.13
CA VAL A 87 13.48 -8.59 -12.69
C VAL A 87 14.80 -8.35 -11.97
N ASN A 88 15.79 -7.83 -12.70
CA ASN A 88 17.04 -7.34 -12.13
C ASN A 88 16.96 -5.80 -12.03
N ASN A 89 16.77 -5.27 -10.82
CA ASN A 89 16.61 -3.84 -10.60
C ASN A 89 17.38 -3.41 -9.33
N PRO A 90 18.17 -2.32 -9.40
CA PRO A 90 18.95 -1.86 -8.25
C PRO A 90 18.10 -1.44 -7.03
N ARG A 91 16.78 -1.26 -7.20
CA ARG A 91 15.87 -0.97 -6.08
C ARG A 91 15.62 -2.18 -5.19
N ILE A 92 15.83 -3.41 -5.69
CA ILE A 92 15.59 -4.65 -4.94
C ILE A 92 16.39 -4.65 -3.64
N GLY A 93 17.71 -4.39 -3.72
CA GLY A 93 18.56 -4.34 -2.52
C GLY A 93 18.03 -3.34 -1.49
N TRP A 94 17.64 -2.15 -1.93
CA TRP A 94 17.06 -1.15 -1.02
C TRP A 94 15.76 -1.62 -0.37
N ILE A 95 14.87 -2.30 -1.10
CA ILE A 95 13.63 -2.87 -0.56
C ILE A 95 13.94 -3.91 0.52
N LEU A 96 14.88 -4.82 0.27
CA LEU A 96 15.31 -5.83 1.24
C LEU A 96 15.92 -5.19 2.49
N GLU A 97 16.75 -4.15 2.33
CA GLU A 97 17.28 -3.35 3.45
C GLU A 97 16.15 -2.73 4.30
N GLN A 98 15.05 -2.26 3.66
CA GLN A 98 13.91 -1.73 4.41
C GLN A 98 13.17 -2.84 5.17
N PHE A 99 13.08 -4.05 4.64
CA PHE A 99 12.50 -5.19 5.35
C PHE A 99 13.36 -5.58 6.56
N VAL A 100 14.69 -5.63 6.40
CA VAL A 100 15.61 -5.89 7.54
C VAL A 100 15.47 -4.80 8.59
N ALA A 101 15.48 -3.53 8.20
CA ALA A 101 15.28 -2.40 9.12
C ALA A 101 13.90 -2.43 9.81
N ALA A 102 12.93 -3.13 9.25
CA ALA A 102 11.60 -3.35 9.82
C ALA A 102 11.48 -4.65 10.63
N GLY A 103 12.54 -5.45 10.75
CA GLY A 103 12.59 -6.63 11.59
C GLY A 103 12.67 -7.98 10.86
N ALA A 104 12.87 -7.98 9.53
CA ALA A 104 13.20 -9.19 8.80
C ALA A 104 14.64 -9.63 9.12
N ARG A 105 14.92 -10.92 8.90
CA ARG A 105 16.28 -11.47 9.10
C ARG A 105 17.24 -10.92 8.04
N GLU A 106 18.50 -10.76 8.42
CA GLU A 106 19.54 -10.22 7.52
C GLU A 106 19.90 -11.16 6.36
N ASP A 107 19.62 -12.46 6.49
CA ASP A 107 19.90 -13.46 5.46
C ASP A 107 19.17 -13.15 4.12
N ILE A 108 18.04 -12.45 4.15
CA ILE A 108 17.33 -12.05 2.94
C ILE A 108 18.15 -11.12 2.02
N LEU A 109 19.21 -10.49 2.51
CA LEU A 109 20.07 -9.59 1.72
C LEU A 109 20.99 -10.33 0.76
N TYR A 110 21.33 -11.60 1.06
CA TYR A 110 22.31 -12.38 0.29
C TYR A 110 21.81 -13.76 -0.13
N ASP A 111 20.66 -14.21 0.36
CA ASP A 111 20.06 -15.46 -0.07
C ASP A 111 19.59 -15.39 -1.51
N ALA A 112 19.84 -16.46 -2.28
CA ALA A 112 19.39 -16.59 -3.66
C ALA A 112 17.85 -16.71 -3.78
N LYS A 113 17.20 -17.18 -2.71
CA LYS A 113 15.73 -17.31 -2.60
C LYS A 113 15.28 -16.77 -1.24
N PRO A 114 15.30 -15.45 -1.05
CA PRO A 114 14.99 -14.85 0.23
C PRO A 114 13.54 -15.16 0.66
N HIS A 115 13.38 -15.49 1.92
CA HIS A 115 12.12 -15.86 2.52
C HIS A 115 11.96 -15.16 3.88
N VAL A 116 10.86 -14.44 4.02
CA VAL A 116 10.43 -13.85 5.30
C VAL A 116 9.25 -14.66 5.79
N GLY A 117 9.36 -15.39 6.89
CA GLY A 117 8.25 -16.17 7.44
C GLY A 117 6.98 -15.32 7.65
N THR A 118 5.81 -15.93 7.61
CA THR A 118 4.50 -15.22 7.71
C THR A 118 4.36 -14.46 9.03
N ASP A 119 4.86 -15.02 10.11
CA ASP A 119 4.92 -14.42 11.44
C ASP A 119 5.80 -13.16 11.50
N VAL A 120 6.99 -13.24 10.88
CA VAL A 120 7.93 -12.11 10.77
C VAL A 120 7.36 -11.04 9.83
N LEU A 121 6.71 -11.43 8.75
CA LEU A 121 6.17 -10.51 7.76
C LEU A 121 5.09 -9.59 8.36
N LEU A 122 4.26 -10.10 9.26
CA LEU A 122 3.29 -9.30 10.00
C LEU A 122 3.97 -8.16 10.77
N THR A 123 5.04 -8.50 11.51
CA THR A 123 5.84 -7.52 12.27
C THR A 123 6.51 -6.50 11.36
N VAL A 124 7.06 -6.95 10.22
CA VAL A 124 7.69 -6.06 9.22
C VAL A 124 6.70 -5.04 8.67
N VAL A 125 5.50 -5.49 8.31
CA VAL A 125 4.42 -4.63 7.79
C VAL A 125 4.03 -3.56 8.81
N GLN A 126 3.80 -3.95 10.07
CA GLN A 126 3.50 -3.03 11.16
C GLN A 126 4.61 -2.01 11.41
N ASN A 127 5.87 -2.45 11.37
CA ASN A 127 7.01 -1.57 11.61
C ASN A 127 7.23 -0.59 10.46
N LEU A 128 6.96 -0.99 9.21
CA LEU A 128 6.94 -0.07 8.06
C LEU A 128 5.85 1.01 8.24
N ARG A 129 4.64 0.63 8.67
CA ARG A 129 3.57 1.58 9.02
C ARG A 129 4.02 2.57 10.09
N LYS A 130 4.54 2.07 11.20
CA LYS A 130 5.05 2.91 12.31
C LYS A 130 6.12 3.89 11.83
N ARG A 131 7.02 3.44 10.96
CA ARG A 131 8.06 4.29 10.37
C ARG A 131 7.49 5.38 9.48
N ILE A 132 6.51 5.07 8.61
CA ILE A 132 5.83 6.08 7.79
C ILE A 132 5.17 7.14 8.67
N ILE A 133 4.48 6.71 9.73
CA ILE A 133 3.82 7.61 10.69
C ILE A 133 4.85 8.48 11.44
N SER A 134 5.96 7.91 11.90
CA SER A 134 7.02 8.66 12.60
C SER A 134 7.66 9.74 11.71
N LEU A 135 7.65 9.55 10.39
CA LEU A 135 8.09 10.53 9.39
C LEU A 135 7.01 11.57 9.03
N GLY A 136 5.86 11.55 9.72
CA GLY A 136 4.75 12.50 9.53
C GLY A 136 3.72 12.05 8.50
N GLY A 137 3.78 10.81 8.00
CA GLY A 137 2.73 10.20 7.22
C GLY A 137 1.50 9.85 8.08
N GLU A 138 0.39 9.52 7.44
CA GLU A 138 -0.86 9.10 8.09
C GLU A 138 -1.41 7.91 7.32
N VAL A 139 -1.96 6.93 8.03
CA VAL A 139 -2.62 5.75 7.43
C VAL A 139 -4.04 5.68 7.97
N ARG A 140 -5.01 5.63 7.08
CA ARG A 140 -6.44 5.42 7.40
C ARG A 140 -6.88 4.08 6.84
N PHE A 141 -7.25 3.20 7.73
CA PHE A 141 -7.88 1.93 7.42
C PHE A 141 -9.40 2.08 7.25
N ASN A 142 -10.06 1.06 6.76
CA ASN A 142 -11.50 1.07 6.48
C ASN A 142 -11.93 2.26 5.61
N THR A 143 -11.03 2.75 4.76
CA THR A 143 -11.22 3.96 3.97
C THR A 143 -11.10 3.65 2.47
N GLN A 144 -12.22 3.27 1.88
CA GLN A 144 -12.29 2.93 0.46
C GLN A 144 -12.47 4.18 -0.40
N VAL A 145 -11.60 4.37 -1.39
CA VAL A 145 -11.78 5.39 -2.43
C VAL A 145 -12.80 4.90 -3.45
N THR A 146 -13.81 5.73 -3.74
CA THR A 146 -14.95 5.41 -4.61
C THR A 146 -15.11 6.38 -5.78
N GLY A 147 -14.26 7.40 -5.88
CA GLY A 147 -14.34 8.35 -6.99
C GLY A 147 -13.16 9.30 -7.06
N LEU A 148 -12.96 9.85 -8.25
CA LEU A 148 -12.03 10.94 -8.52
C LEU A 148 -12.82 12.26 -8.61
N CYS A 149 -12.31 13.31 -7.97
CA CYS A 149 -12.81 14.67 -8.16
C CYS A 149 -11.81 15.41 -9.06
N THR A 150 -12.29 15.83 -10.23
CA THR A 150 -11.44 16.52 -11.22
C THR A 150 -12.05 17.87 -11.61
N GLU A 151 -11.20 18.82 -11.91
CA GLU A 151 -11.57 20.12 -12.44
C GLU A 151 -10.59 20.51 -13.55
N ASN A 152 -11.09 20.86 -14.73
CA ASN A 152 -10.27 21.22 -15.90
C ASN A 152 -9.20 20.15 -16.22
N GLY A 153 -9.53 18.86 -16.11
CA GLY A 153 -8.63 17.74 -16.36
C GLY A 153 -7.57 17.50 -15.28
N ARG A 154 -7.65 18.17 -14.15
CA ARG A 154 -6.72 18.01 -13.02
C ARG A 154 -7.41 17.39 -11.83
N LEU A 155 -6.72 16.52 -11.13
CA LEU A 155 -7.18 15.96 -9.86
C LEU A 155 -7.23 17.06 -8.80
N ILE A 156 -8.38 17.19 -8.14
CA ILE A 156 -8.57 18.13 -7.02
C ILE A 156 -8.89 17.43 -5.70
N GLY A 157 -9.25 16.13 -5.77
CA GLY A 157 -9.55 15.32 -4.59
C GLY A 157 -9.97 13.90 -4.92
N LEU A 158 -10.11 13.08 -3.87
CA LEU A 158 -10.63 11.71 -3.93
C LEU A 158 -11.89 11.61 -3.07
N LYS A 159 -12.93 11.00 -3.61
CA LYS A 159 -14.16 10.69 -2.87
C LYS A 159 -14.00 9.35 -2.18
N ILE A 160 -14.37 9.25 -0.91
CA ILE A 160 -14.38 8.00 -0.15
C ILE A 160 -15.82 7.50 0.10
N ALA A 161 -15.94 6.27 0.61
CA ALA A 161 -17.22 5.55 0.67
C ALA A 161 -18.31 6.24 1.51
N ASP A 162 -17.95 7.04 2.50
CA ASP A 162 -18.89 7.83 3.31
C ASP A 162 -19.36 9.14 2.63
N GLY A 163 -18.88 9.39 1.40
CA GLY A 163 -19.19 10.59 0.64
C GLY A 163 -18.23 11.76 0.84
N THR A 164 -17.33 11.68 1.82
CA THR A 164 -16.32 12.72 2.07
C THR A 164 -15.36 12.86 0.89
N VAL A 165 -14.96 14.08 0.59
CA VAL A 165 -13.91 14.37 -0.39
C VAL A 165 -12.62 14.75 0.33
N ILE A 166 -11.54 14.01 0.03
CA ILE A 166 -10.20 14.27 0.53
C ILE A 166 -9.45 15.11 -0.50
N PRO A 167 -9.14 16.39 -0.22
CA PRO A 167 -8.45 17.25 -1.18
C PRO A 167 -7.03 16.76 -1.47
N CYS A 168 -6.70 16.56 -2.75
CA CYS A 168 -5.33 16.28 -3.19
C CYS A 168 -5.18 16.67 -4.66
N ASP A 169 -3.95 16.95 -5.07
CA ASP A 169 -3.58 17.23 -6.47
C ASP A 169 -2.77 16.09 -7.09
N ARG A 170 -2.39 15.10 -6.28
CA ARG A 170 -1.61 13.92 -6.66
C ARG A 170 -2.05 12.71 -5.88
N ALA A 171 -2.27 11.61 -6.59
CA ALA A 171 -2.58 10.32 -6.01
C ALA A 171 -1.73 9.23 -6.63
N VAL A 172 -1.24 8.31 -5.80
CA VAL A 172 -0.61 7.05 -6.22
C VAL A 172 -1.65 5.95 -6.07
N LEU A 173 -2.05 5.33 -7.17
CA LEU A 173 -2.97 4.20 -7.16
C LEU A 173 -2.18 2.90 -7.03
N ALA A 174 -2.22 2.27 -5.87
CA ALA A 174 -1.55 1.02 -5.54
C ALA A 174 -2.57 -0.05 -5.08
N ILE A 175 -3.67 -0.15 -5.83
CA ILE A 175 -4.90 -0.86 -5.48
C ILE A 175 -4.81 -2.39 -5.62
N GLY A 176 -3.73 -2.90 -6.23
CA GLY A 176 -3.60 -4.32 -6.54
C GLY A 176 -4.51 -4.76 -7.71
N HIS A 177 -4.34 -5.99 -8.18
CA HIS A 177 -5.05 -6.47 -9.37
C HIS A 177 -6.50 -6.89 -9.10
N SER A 178 -6.88 -7.12 -7.85
CA SER A 178 -8.19 -7.66 -7.47
C SER A 178 -9.26 -6.57 -7.22
N ALA A 179 -8.88 -5.28 -7.24
CA ALA A 179 -9.78 -4.17 -6.96
C ALA A 179 -10.65 -3.80 -8.18
N ARG A 180 -11.48 -4.73 -8.65
CA ARG A 180 -12.30 -4.58 -9.88
C ARG A 180 -13.20 -3.37 -9.82
N ASP A 181 -13.88 -3.14 -8.71
CA ASP A 181 -14.71 -1.98 -8.43
C ASP A 181 -13.96 -0.65 -8.61
N THR A 182 -12.69 -0.62 -8.22
CA THR A 182 -11.85 0.57 -8.40
C THR A 182 -11.44 0.72 -9.87
N PHE A 183 -11.14 -0.36 -10.59
CA PHE A 183 -10.89 -0.29 -12.04
C PHE A 183 -12.10 0.20 -12.79
N GLU A 184 -13.31 -0.30 -12.48
CA GLU A 184 -14.57 0.17 -13.07
C GLU A 184 -14.80 1.67 -12.79
N MET A 185 -14.53 2.13 -11.58
CA MET A 185 -14.62 3.53 -11.20
C MET A 185 -13.61 4.39 -11.98
N LEU A 186 -12.38 3.92 -12.19
CA LEU A 186 -11.36 4.64 -12.95
C LEU A 186 -11.75 4.75 -14.43
N ASP A 187 -12.24 3.66 -15.03
CA ASP A 187 -12.75 3.63 -16.41
C ASP A 187 -13.92 4.61 -16.60
N ALA A 188 -14.91 4.54 -15.71
CA ALA A 188 -16.04 5.45 -15.70
C ALA A 188 -15.65 6.94 -15.49
N SER A 189 -14.47 7.17 -14.88
CA SER A 189 -13.89 8.51 -14.69
C SER A 189 -13.05 8.97 -15.90
N GLY A 190 -12.96 8.16 -16.96
CA GLY A 190 -12.22 8.48 -18.18
C GLY A 190 -10.68 8.35 -18.03
N VAL A 191 -10.20 7.58 -17.04
CA VAL A 191 -8.77 7.27 -16.92
C VAL A 191 -8.40 6.24 -17.98
N PRO A 192 -7.46 6.53 -18.91
CA PRO A 192 -7.05 5.58 -19.92
C PRO A 192 -6.46 4.32 -19.30
N MET A 193 -6.92 3.16 -19.72
CA MET A 193 -6.41 1.86 -19.27
C MET A 193 -6.13 0.96 -20.47
N GLU A 194 -5.07 0.14 -20.36
CA GLU A 194 -4.71 -0.86 -21.36
C GLU A 194 -4.74 -2.25 -20.72
N PRO A 195 -5.14 -3.29 -21.47
CA PRO A 195 -5.01 -4.67 -21.01
C PRO A 195 -3.55 -5.02 -20.73
N LYS A 196 -3.33 -5.79 -19.66
CA LYS A 196 -1.99 -6.28 -19.32
C LYS A 196 -1.67 -7.55 -20.10
#